data_ed64ad768a80f3196386fb043a1a8178
#
_entry.id   ed64ad768a80f3196386fb043a1a8178
#
_cell.length_a   1.000
_cell.length_b   1.000
_cell.length_c   1.000
_cell.angle_alpha   90.00
_cell.angle_beta   90.00
_cell.angle_gamma   90.00
#
_symmetry.space_group_name_H-M   'P 1'
#
loop_
_entity.id
_entity.type
_entity.pdbx_description
1 polymer ?
#
loop_
_entity_poly.entity_id
_entity_poly.type
_entity_poly.pdbx_seq_one_letter_code
_entity_poly.pdbx_strand_id
1 'polypeptide(L)'
;LAKKHKRHKKHEEHTDESWLVPYADILTLLLALFIVLFASSTVDQAKLEKMSSVFNEVFTSGTGVMDNPAVIQTPNGSETNVQSGASKYMQDQQALQQAQNRVDEFIAVNELEKQFETKMTDEGLLITIRDSVLFNMGEANVKSEYKSIADELSQLLMFDPPRNIVITGHSDNVPIKTKDFDSNWDLSVMRAVNFMKEVIGSNAELDSKYFSVKGYGEFSPIASNDTEEGRAKNRRVEVLVQPRISEDGKVITE
;
A
#
# COMPACT_ATOMS: atom_id res chain seq x y z
N LEU A 1 -97.52 16.65 28.85
CA LEU A 1 -96.26 16.28 29.55
C LEU A 1 -95.19 15.97 28.52
N ALA A 2 -94.33 16.97 28.22
CA ALA A 2 -93.25 16.83 27.24
C ALA A 2 -91.95 16.40 27.96
N LYS A 3 -91.42 15.25 27.60
CA LYS A 3 -90.14 14.71 28.10
C LYS A 3 -88.94 15.34 27.32
N LYS A 4 -88.14 16.14 28.03
CA LYS A 4 -86.99 16.85 27.51
C LYS A 4 -85.81 15.84 27.38
N HIS A 5 -85.40 15.51 26.14
CA HIS A 5 -84.23 14.69 25.90
C HIS A 5 -82.96 15.51 26.19
N LYS A 6 -82.12 15.06 27.15
CA LYS A 6 -80.77 15.55 27.38
C LYS A 6 -79.85 14.96 26.33
N ARG A 7 -79.31 15.80 25.46
CA ARG A 7 -78.19 15.43 24.59
C ARG A 7 -76.91 15.25 25.43
N HIS A 8 -76.40 14.04 25.44
CA HIS A 8 -75.04 13.79 25.92
C HIS A 8 -74.02 14.45 24.97
N LYS A 9 -73.18 15.38 25.47
CA LYS A 9 -72.04 15.87 24.80
C LYS A 9 -70.98 14.70 24.80
N LYS A 10 -70.54 14.25 23.62
CA LYS A 10 -69.38 13.42 23.46
C LYS A 10 -68.19 14.19 24.01
N HIS A 11 -67.51 13.66 25.02
CA HIS A 11 -66.18 14.05 25.40
C HIS A 11 -65.28 13.61 24.24
N GLU A 12 -64.64 14.55 23.55
CA GLU A 12 -63.47 14.30 22.72
C GLU A 12 -62.35 14.02 23.70
N GLU A 13 -61.83 12.81 23.67
CA GLU A 13 -60.59 12.46 24.35
C GLU A 13 -59.46 13.21 23.66
N HIS A 14 -59.07 14.35 24.21
CA HIS A 14 -57.81 14.97 23.87
C HIS A 14 -56.70 14.03 24.40
N THR A 15 -56.11 13.24 23.52
CA THR A 15 -54.84 12.59 23.81
C THR A 15 -53.85 13.68 24.18
N ASP A 16 -53.35 13.59 25.38
CA ASP A 16 -52.36 14.54 25.92
C ASP A 16 -51.04 14.37 25.17
N GLU A 17 -50.87 15.21 24.13
CA GLU A 17 -49.66 15.19 23.26
C GLU A 17 -48.50 15.99 23.85
N SER A 18 -48.56 16.36 25.13
CA SER A 18 -47.53 17.17 25.79
C SER A 18 -46.14 16.49 25.85
N TRP A 19 -46.06 15.16 25.68
CA TRP A 19 -44.80 14.43 25.55
C TRP A 19 -44.09 14.67 24.20
N LEU A 20 -44.84 15.12 23.18
CA LEU A 20 -44.34 15.33 21.82
C LEU A 20 -43.46 16.59 21.73
N VAL A 21 -43.72 17.59 22.61
CA VAL A 21 -42.93 18.84 22.62
C VAL A 21 -41.45 18.62 23.02
N PRO A 22 -41.12 17.94 24.14
CA PRO A 22 -39.71 17.68 24.46
C PRO A 22 -39.06 16.72 23.48
N TYR A 23 -39.79 15.80 22.86
CA TYR A 23 -39.27 14.91 21.83
C TYR A 23 -38.93 15.68 20.55
N ALA A 24 -39.80 16.61 20.11
CA ALA A 24 -39.52 17.45 18.93
C ALA A 24 -38.32 18.39 19.19
N ASP A 25 -38.14 18.89 20.40
CA ASP A 25 -37.03 19.75 20.76
C ASP A 25 -35.67 18.99 20.68
N ILE A 26 -35.65 17.76 21.21
CA ILE A 26 -34.47 16.89 21.09
C ILE A 26 -34.15 16.57 19.64
N LEU A 27 -35.14 16.27 18.80
CA LEU A 27 -34.95 15.98 17.37
C LEU A 27 -34.42 17.20 16.62
N THR A 28 -34.94 18.39 16.91
CA THR A 28 -34.46 19.62 16.24
C THR A 28 -33.05 19.98 16.66
N LEU A 29 -32.68 19.79 17.93
CA LEU A 29 -31.30 19.96 18.41
C LEU A 29 -30.33 18.93 17.78
N LEU A 30 -30.75 17.68 17.67
CA LEU A 30 -29.99 16.63 17.02
C LEU A 30 -29.81 16.90 15.52
N LEU A 31 -30.84 17.36 14.84
CA LEU A 31 -30.77 17.78 13.44
C LEU A 31 -29.84 18.99 13.25
N ALA A 32 -29.93 19.98 14.12
CA ALA A 32 -29.05 21.15 14.09
C ALA A 32 -27.60 20.75 14.29
N LEU A 33 -27.33 19.87 15.27
CA LEU A 33 -26.00 19.31 15.51
C LEU A 33 -25.49 18.54 14.28
N PHE A 34 -26.35 17.75 13.65
CA PHE A 34 -25.98 16.97 12.45
C PHE A 34 -25.64 17.88 11.26
N ILE A 35 -26.40 18.97 11.07
CA ILE A 35 -26.14 19.96 10.02
C ILE A 35 -24.80 20.66 10.28
N VAL A 36 -24.49 21.04 11.52
CA VAL A 36 -23.20 21.66 11.89
C VAL A 36 -22.05 20.69 11.67
N LEU A 37 -22.19 19.43 12.09
CA LEU A 37 -21.16 18.40 11.87
C LEU A 37 -21.00 18.09 10.38
N PHE A 38 -22.09 18.03 9.61
CA PHE A 38 -22.05 17.83 8.17
C PHE A 38 -21.38 19.01 7.45
N ALA A 39 -21.73 20.24 7.81
CA ALA A 39 -21.10 21.44 7.25
C ALA A 39 -19.60 21.56 7.63
N SER A 40 -19.22 21.05 8.82
CA SER A 40 -17.81 20.97 9.25
C SER A 40 -17.06 19.78 8.65
N SER A 41 -17.78 18.73 8.23
CA SER A 41 -17.23 17.51 7.61
C SER A 41 -16.98 17.65 6.11
N THR A 42 -17.49 18.67 5.45
CA THR A 42 -17.07 18.99 4.09
C THR A 42 -15.66 19.56 4.14
N VAL A 43 -14.66 18.68 4.23
CA VAL A 43 -13.29 19.01 3.89
C VAL A 43 -13.35 19.57 2.48
N ASP A 44 -13.03 20.85 2.37
CA ASP A 44 -13.10 21.61 1.13
C ASP A 44 -12.07 20.99 0.16
N GLN A 45 -12.52 20.04 -0.67
CA GLN A 45 -11.66 19.39 -1.68
C GLN A 45 -10.94 20.43 -2.52
N ALA A 46 -11.56 21.58 -2.75
CA ALA A 46 -10.92 22.70 -3.43
C ALA A 46 -9.77 23.34 -2.62
N LYS A 47 -9.80 23.27 -1.29
CA LYS A 47 -8.67 23.67 -0.44
C LYS A 47 -7.57 22.61 -0.43
N LEU A 48 -7.92 21.33 -0.40
CA LEU A 48 -6.97 20.25 -0.54
C LEU A 48 -6.31 20.25 -1.93
N GLU A 49 -7.06 20.46 -3.01
CA GLU A 49 -6.50 20.62 -4.35
C GLU A 49 -5.61 21.86 -4.47
N LYS A 50 -6.02 22.99 -3.91
CA LYS A 50 -5.17 24.20 -3.86
C LYS A 50 -3.93 24.01 -3.01
N MET A 51 -4.02 23.33 -1.87
CA MET A 51 -2.83 22.98 -1.08
C MET A 51 -1.94 22.00 -1.85
N SER A 52 -2.51 20.99 -2.49
CA SER A 52 -1.79 20.05 -3.34
C SER A 52 -1.15 20.74 -4.56
N SER A 53 -1.84 21.67 -5.21
CA SER A 53 -1.28 22.42 -6.34
C SER A 53 -0.18 23.38 -5.92
N VAL A 54 -0.34 24.10 -4.80
CA VAL A 54 0.71 24.96 -4.24
C VAL A 54 1.91 24.14 -3.76
N PHE A 55 1.66 22.97 -3.16
CA PHE A 55 2.73 22.03 -2.83
C PHE A 55 3.45 21.52 -4.09
N ASN A 56 2.72 21.09 -5.11
CA ASN A 56 3.30 20.68 -6.39
C ASN A 56 4.05 21.84 -7.08
N GLU A 57 3.53 23.06 -7.08
CA GLU A 57 4.17 24.21 -7.68
C GLU A 57 5.46 24.60 -6.94
N VAL A 58 5.48 24.52 -5.62
CA VAL A 58 6.67 24.79 -4.79
C VAL A 58 7.71 23.66 -4.93
N PHE A 59 7.28 22.40 -5.11
CA PHE A 59 8.19 21.26 -5.18
C PHE A 59 8.55 20.81 -6.61
N THR A 60 7.69 21.09 -7.62
CA THR A 60 7.97 20.70 -9.02
C THR A 60 8.64 21.81 -9.82
N SER A 61 8.51 23.08 -9.42
CA SER A 61 9.30 24.17 -10.01
C SER A 61 10.70 24.19 -9.39
N GLY A 62 11.50 23.18 -9.72
CA GLY A 62 12.91 23.09 -9.38
C GLY A 62 13.80 24.13 -10.06
N THR A 63 13.32 25.38 -10.22
CA THR A 63 14.11 26.51 -10.65
C THR A 63 13.98 27.65 -9.64
N GLY A 64 14.91 27.64 -8.65
CA GLY A 64 15.45 28.90 -8.20
C GLY A 64 14.64 29.76 -7.23
N VAL A 65 14.25 29.22 -6.06
CA VAL A 65 14.02 30.08 -4.88
C VAL A 65 15.18 29.93 -3.87
N MET A 66 16.28 29.34 -4.28
CA MET A 66 17.48 29.16 -3.42
C MET A 66 18.54 30.24 -3.56
N ASP A 67 18.27 31.37 -4.25
CA ASP A 67 19.24 32.45 -4.34
C ASP A 67 19.00 33.61 -3.33
N ASN A 68 18.08 33.44 -2.38
CA ASN A 68 17.98 34.37 -1.28
C ASN A 68 17.58 33.67 0.02
N PRO A 69 18.52 33.32 0.90
CA PRO A 69 18.19 32.85 2.23
C PRO A 69 17.68 34.02 3.05
N ALA A 70 16.40 34.34 2.94
CA ALA A 70 15.72 35.15 3.95
C ALA A 70 15.74 34.30 5.23
N VAL A 71 16.73 34.54 6.07
CA VAL A 71 16.86 34.02 7.42
C VAL A 71 15.64 34.48 8.21
N ILE A 72 14.59 33.66 8.21
CA ILE A 72 13.55 33.75 9.24
C ILE A 72 14.20 33.17 10.50
N GLN A 73 14.78 34.05 11.29
CA GLN A 73 15.21 33.76 12.65
C GLN A 73 13.95 33.52 13.49
N THR A 74 13.53 32.28 13.62
CA THR A 74 12.63 31.85 14.70
C THR A 74 13.47 31.57 15.94
N PRO A 75 13.11 32.14 17.12
CA PRO A 75 13.93 32.04 18.33
C PRO A 75 13.81 30.73 19.10
N ASN A 76 13.58 29.58 18.43
CA ASN A 76 13.61 28.26 19.10
C ASN A 76 14.10 27.20 18.11
N GLY A 77 15.33 26.77 18.32
CA GLY A 77 16.09 25.85 17.46
C GLY A 77 15.71 24.38 17.59
N SER A 78 14.43 24.01 17.45
CA SER A 78 14.00 22.60 17.50
C SER A 78 13.08 22.17 16.34
N GLU A 79 12.60 23.10 15.50
CA GLU A 79 11.58 22.75 14.48
C GLU A 79 12.12 22.45 13.07
N THR A 80 13.36 22.81 12.78
CA THR A 80 13.95 22.64 11.44
C THR A 80 14.25 21.18 11.07
N ASN A 81 14.40 20.29 12.05
CA ASN A 81 14.75 18.88 11.80
C ASN A 81 13.52 18.02 11.44
N VAL A 82 12.36 18.32 12.01
CA VAL A 82 11.12 17.56 11.77
C VAL A 82 10.55 17.85 10.37
N GLN A 83 10.59 19.11 9.94
CA GLN A 83 10.06 19.52 8.64
C GLN A 83 10.92 18.98 7.47
N SER A 84 12.23 18.92 7.67
CA SER A 84 13.14 18.32 6.68
C SER A 84 13.00 16.80 6.61
N GLY A 85 12.69 16.13 7.72
CA GLY A 85 12.48 14.70 7.79
C GLY A 85 11.20 14.24 7.07
N ALA A 86 10.08 14.90 7.34
CA ALA A 86 8.81 14.63 6.68
C ALA A 86 8.89 14.87 5.16
N SER A 87 9.59 15.92 4.72
CA SER A 87 9.80 16.19 3.29
C SER A 87 10.61 15.08 2.60
N LYS A 88 11.67 14.59 3.23
CA LYS A 88 12.48 13.49 2.70
C LYS A 88 11.68 12.20 2.61
N TYR A 89 10.90 11.87 3.64
CA TYR A 89 10.01 10.72 3.64
C TYR A 89 9.00 10.79 2.50
N MET A 90 8.34 11.93 2.29
CA MET A 90 7.38 12.10 1.19
C MET A 90 8.04 11.95 -0.19
N GLN A 91 9.24 12.48 -0.38
CA GLN A 91 10.00 12.29 -1.62
C GLN A 91 10.36 10.82 -1.86
N ASP A 92 10.71 10.11 -0.79
CA ASP A 92 11.03 8.69 -0.87
C ASP A 92 9.79 7.85 -1.23
N GLN A 93 8.62 8.16 -0.66
CA GLN A 93 7.35 7.53 -0.99
C GLN A 93 6.93 7.82 -2.46
N GLN A 94 7.12 9.06 -2.92
CA GLN A 94 6.87 9.41 -4.33
C GLN A 94 7.78 8.62 -5.29
N ALA A 95 9.05 8.43 -4.93
CA ALA A 95 9.97 7.62 -5.74
C ALA A 95 9.54 6.15 -5.81
N LEU A 96 9.05 5.57 -4.70
CA LEU A 96 8.49 4.21 -4.69
C LEU A 96 7.21 4.11 -5.53
N GLN A 97 6.33 5.12 -5.46
CA GLN A 97 5.13 5.18 -6.28
C GLN A 97 5.46 5.26 -7.78
N GLN A 98 6.46 6.05 -8.16
CA GLN A 98 6.94 6.11 -9.54
C GLN A 98 7.53 4.78 -9.99
N ALA A 99 8.24 4.08 -9.10
CA ALA A 99 8.73 2.73 -9.38
C ALA A 99 7.58 1.74 -9.59
N GLN A 100 6.55 1.79 -8.75
CA GLN A 100 5.34 0.99 -8.93
C GLN A 100 4.72 1.23 -10.31
N ASN A 101 4.50 2.49 -10.67
CA ASN A 101 3.90 2.84 -11.96
C ASN A 101 4.70 2.27 -13.15
N ARG A 102 6.05 2.28 -13.08
CA ARG A 102 6.91 1.69 -14.12
C ARG A 102 6.77 0.17 -14.18
N VAL A 103 6.67 -0.50 -13.03
CA VAL A 103 6.45 -1.96 -12.97
C VAL A 103 5.05 -2.30 -13.50
N ASP A 104 4.02 -1.53 -13.14
CA ASP A 104 2.66 -1.74 -13.63
C ASP A 104 2.56 -1.53 -15.16
N GLU A 105 3.25 -0.54 -15.70
CA GLU A 105 3.36 -0.33 -17.16
C GLU A 105 4.05 -1.52 -17.84
N PHE A 106 5.15 -2.00 -17.27
CA PHE A 106 5.83 -3.20 -17.75
C PHE A 106 4.90 -4.42 -17.76
N ILE A 107 4.15 -4.65 -16.67
CA ILE A 107 3.19 -5.74 -16.55
C ILE A 107 2.12 -5.64 -17.64
N ALA A 108 1.56 -4.44 -17.86
CA ALA A 108 0.50 -4.21 -18.84
C ALA A 108 1.00 -4.38 -20.29
N VAL A 109 2.17 -3.83 -20.62
CA VAL A 109 2.75 -3.94 -21.97
C VAL A 109 3.09 -5.39 -22.35
N ASN A 110 3.49 -6.21 -21.37
CA ASN A 110 3.86 -7.60 -21.59
C ASN A 110 2.72 -8.59 -21.32
N GLU A 111 1.49 -8.13 -21.04
CA GLU A 111 0.31 -8.95 -20.74
C GLU A 111 0.51 -9.92 -19.57
N LEU A 112 1.20 -9.44 -18.50
CA LEU A 112 1.62 -10.25 -17.35
C LEU A 112 0.68 -10.13 -16.13
N GLU A 113 -0.47 -9.49 -16.21
CA GLU A 113 -1.38 -9.16 -15.08
C GLU A 113 -1.87 -10.40 -14.32
N LYS A 114 -1.90 -11.56 -14.97
CA LYS A 114 -2.26 -12.83 -14.32
C LYS A 114 -1.12 -13.44 -13.51
N GLN A 115 0.08 -12.96 -13.74
CA GLN A 115 1.34 -13.56 -13.26
C GLN A 115 2.06 -12.67 -12.27
N PHE A 116 1.88 -11.36 -12.39
CA PHE A 116 2.49 -10.34 -11.57
C PHE A 116 1.43 -9.47 -10.91
N GLU A 117 1.71 -9.03 -9.71
CA GLU A 117 0.89 -8.08 -8.95
C GLU A 117 1.81 -7.14 -8.20
N THR A 118 1.50 -5.84 -8.17
CA THR A 118 2.21 -4.86 -7.36
C THR A 118 1.33 -4.28 -6.29
N LYS A 119 1.91 -3.97 -5.15
CA LYS A 119 1.22 -3.35 -4.03
C LYS A 119 2.16 -2.46 -3.24
N MET A 120 1.74 -1.23 -2.96
CA MET A 120 2.40 -0.41 -1.94
C MET A 120 1.98 -0.89 -0.55
N THR A 121 2.96 -1.13 0.31
CA THR A 121 2.78 -1.55 1.70
C THR A 121 3.54 -0.62 2.63
N ASP A 122 3.34 -0.77 3.95
CA ASP A 122 4.12 -0.01 4.95
C ASP A 122 5.62 -0.37 4.91
N GLU A 123 5.97 -1.57 4.40
CA GLU A 123 7.35 -2.02 4.24
C GLU A 123 7.99 -1.57 2.92
N GLY A 124 7.22 -1.01 1.99
CA GLY A 124 7.66 -0.54 0.68
C GLY A 124 6.85 -1.08 -0.50
N LEU A 125 7.45 -1.08 -1.67
CA LEU A 125 6.84 -1.62 -2.89
C LEU A 125 7.02 -3.15 -2.94
N LEU A 126 5.91 -3.87 -2.84
CA LEU A 126 5.85 -5.32 -2.97
C LEU A 126 5.46 -5.70 -4.40
N ILE A 127 6.29 -6.51 -5.07
CA ILE A 127 6.04 -7.11 -6.37
C ILE A 127 5.89 -8.61 -6.14
N THR A 128 4.73 -9.17 -6.44
CA THR A 128 4.43 -10.60 -6.31
C THR A 128 4.45 -11.27 -7.67
N ILE A 129 5.20 -12.35 -7.81
CA ILE A 129 5.38 -13.10 -9.05
C ILE A 129 4.93 -14.54 -8.80
N ARG A 130 4.02 -15.05 -9.62
CA ARG A 130 3.59 -16.44 -9.51
C ARG A 130 4.72 -17.41 -9.88
N ASP A 131 4.88 -18.42 -9.06
CA ASP A 131 5.90 -19.46 -9.20
C ASP A 131 5.89 -20.16 -10.57
N SER A 132 4.69 -20.50 -11.07
CA SER A 132 4.50 -21.18 -12.34
C SER A 132 5.11 -20.46 -13.55
N VAL A 133 5.32 -19.16 -13.42
CA VAL A 133 6.00 -18.35 -14.43
C VAL A 133 7.50 -18.62 -14.41
N LEU A 134 8.09 -18.59 -13.23
CA LEU A 134 9.54 -18.58 -13.06
C LEU A 134 10.15 -19.99 -13.06
N PHE A 135 9.42 -20.99 -12.52
CA PHE A 135 9.99 -22.31 -12.23
C PHE A 135 9.12 -23.45 -12.76
N ASN A 136 9.73 -24.59 -13.03
CA ASN A 136 9.01 -25.83 -13.18
C ASN A 136 8.60 -26.41 -11.82
N MET A 137 7.64 -27.31 -11.83
CA MET A 137 7.16 -27.96 -10.61
C MET A 137 8.31 -28.69 -9.90
N GLY A 138 8.52 -28.36 -8.62
CA GLY A 138 9.56 -28.99 -7.81
C GLY A 138 11.00 -28.56 -8.15
N GLU A 139 11.19 -27.61 -9.04
CA GLU A 139 12.48 -27.06 -9.41
C GLU A 139 12.68 -25.64 -8.84
N ALA A 140 13.95 -25.24 -8.69
CA ALA A 140 14.34 -23.92 -8.24
C ALA A 140 15.13 -23.13 -9.30
N ASN A 141 15.39 -23.72 -10.46
CA ASN A 141 16.09 -23.02 -11.55
C ASN A 141 15.07 -22.19 -12.35
N VAL A 142 15.41 -20.93 -12.58
CA VAL A 142 14.59 -20.04 -13.41
C VAL A 142 14.56 -20.56 -14.84
N LYS A 143 13.38 -20.65 -15.42
CA LYS A 143 13.17 -21.09 -16.79
C LYS A 143 13.86 -20.14 -17.77
N SER A 144 14.49 -20.67 -18.81
CA SER A 144 15.21 -19.86 -19.78
C SER A 144 14.34 -18.86 -20.54
N GLU A 145 13.06 -19.17 -20.72
CA GLU A 145 12.08 -18.30 -21.39
C GLU A 145 11.73 -17.03 -20.59
N TYR A 146 11.99 -17.03 -19.27
CA TYR A 146 11.71 -15.89 -18.39
C TYR A 146 12.94 -15.11 -17.98
N LYS A 147 14.12 -15.42 -18.57
CA LYS A 147 15.33 -14.63 -18.34
C LYS A 147 15.19 -13.19 -18.82
N SER A 148 14.50 -12.96 -19.95
CA SER A 148 14.21 -11.62 -20.44
C SER A 148 13.39 -10.78 -19.44
N ILE A 149 12.47 -11.42 -18.70
CA ILE A 149 11.72 -10.76 -17.62
C ILE A 149 12.64 -10.37 -16.46
N ALA A 150 13.57 -11.26 -16.11
CA ALA A 150 14.59 -10.93 -15.09
C ALA A 150 15.50 -9.78 -15.54
N ASP A 151 15.85 -9.71 -16.82
CA ASP A 151 16.62 -8.61 -17.41
C ASP A 151 15.86 -7.28 -17.29
N GLU A 152 14.59 -7.23 -17.70
CA GLU A 152 13.77 -6.02 -17.61
C GLU A 152 13.49 -5.64 -16.15
N LEU A 153 13.18 -6.61 -15.29
CA LEU A 153 13.00 -6.37 -13.85
C LEU A 153 14.29 -5.83 -13.21
N SER A 154 15.47 -6.30 -13.64
CA SER A 154 16.74 -5.80 -13.16
C SER A 154 16.94 -4.30 -13.42
N GLN A 155 16.45 -3.80 -14.57
CA GLN A 155 16.47 -2.38 -14.90
C GLN A 155 15.45 -1.58 -14.06
N LEU A 156 14.27 -2.15 -13.81
CA LEU A 156 13.24 -1.52 -12.98
C LEU A 156 13.65 -1.44 -11.50
N LEU A 157 14.49 -2.37 -11.03
CA LEU A 157 15.05 -2.42 -9.67
C LEU A 157 16.30 -1.57 -9.49
N MET A 158 16.77 -0.90 -10.54
CA MET A 158 17.86 0.05 -10.46
C MET A 158 17.38 1.38 -9.89
N PHE A 159 17.86 1.73 -8.71
CA PHE A 159 17.52 2.97 -8.01
C PHE A 159 18.78 3.80 -7.78
N ASP A 160 18.67 5.12 -7.96
CA ASP A 160 19.69 6.08 -7.56
C ASP A 160 19.05 7.11 -6.61
N PRO A 161 19.43 7.10 -5.36
CA PRO A 161 20.36 6.18 -4.70
C PRO A 161 19.76 4.77 -4.45
N PRO A 162 20.63 3.75 -4.27
CA PRO A 162 20.20 2.34 -4.15
C PRO A 162 19.26 2.06 -2.98
N ARG A 163 18.44 1.01 -3.10
CA ARG A 163 17.47 0.56 -2.09
C ARG A 163 17.74 -0.88 -1.67
N ASN A 164 17.40 -1.22 -0.43
CA ASN A 164 17.36 -2.59 0.00
C ASN A 164 16.23 -3.34 -0.69
N ILE A 165 16.55 -4.52 -1.24
CA ILE A 165 15.62 -5.40 -1.94
C ILE A 165 15.63 -6.76 -1.24
N VAL A 166 14.46 -7.20 -0.81
CA VAL A 166 14.28 -8.49 -0.15
C VAL A 166 13.49 -9.40 -1.08
N ILE A 167 14.10 -10.51 -1.49
CA ILE A 167 13.44 -11.51 -2.32
C ILE A 167 13.00 -12.68 -1.44
N THR A 168 11.71 -12.98 -1.45
CA THR A 168 11.10 -13.97 -0.57
C THR A 168 10.43 -15.07 -1.37
N GLY A 169 10.77 -16.33 -1.09
CA GLY A 169 10.14 -17.50 -1.68
C GLY A 169 9.07 -18.11 -0.79
N HIS A 170 7.96 -18.54 -1.41
CA HIS A 170 6.84 -19.21 -0.77
C HIS A 170 6.45 -20.45 -1.54
N SER A 171 5.93 -21.45 -0.85
CA SER A 171 5.34 -22.67 -1.43
C SER A 171 3.88 -22.84 -0.99
N ASP A 172 3.21 -23.80 -1.58
CA ASP A 172 1.98 -24.36 -1.02
C ASP A 172 2.28 -25.42 0.07
N ASN A 173 1.25 -26.05 0.60
CA ASN A 173 1.38 -27.08 1.64
C ASN A 173 1.58 -28.51 1.09
N VAL A 174 1.78 -28.69 -0.21
CA VAL A 174 2.10 -30.01 -0.76
C VAL A 174 3.55 -30.34 -0.40
N PRO A 175 3.78 -31.41 0.39
CA PRO A 175 5.13 -31.72 0.82
C PRO A 175 6.03 -32.07 -0.37
N ILE A 176 7.20 -31.46 -0.40
CA ILE A 176 8.24 -31.83 -1.37
C ILE A 176 9.34 -32.64 -0.67
N LYS A 177 9.77 -33.69 -1.34
CA LYS A 177 11.00 -34.42 -0.99
C LYS A 177 11.61 -34.96 -2.27
N THR A 178 12.70 -34.37 -2.67
CA THR A 178 13.48 -34.76 -3.85
C THR A 178 14.91 -35.03 -3.43
N LYS A 179 15.80 -35.36 -4.36
CA LYS A 179 17.24 -35.45 -4.07
C LYS A 179 17.88 -34.08 -3.81
N ASP A 180 17.26 -33.00 -4.26
CA ASP A 180 17.79 -31.64 -4.21
C ASP A 180 17.18 -30.81 -3.07
N PHE A 181 15.96 -31.19 -2.60
CA PHE A 181 15.22 -30.47 -1.56
C PHE A 181 14.59 -31.43 -0.57
N ASP A 182 14.89 -31.28 0.71
CA ASP A 182 14.32 -32.09 1.79
C ASP A 182 12.96 -31.55 2.27
N SER A 183 12.67 -30.27 2.01
CA SER A 183 11.46 -29.60 2.50
C SER A 183 11.03 -28.43 1.61
N ASN A 184 9.78 -27.96 1.82
CA ASN A 184 9.27 -26.72 1.23
C ASN A 184 10.09 -25.48 1.65
N TRP A 185 10.76 -25.51 2.81
CA TRP A 185 11.71 -24.50 3.22
C TRP A 185 12.89 -24.40 2.26
N ASP A 186 13.53 -25.54 1.99
CA ASP A 186 14.71 -25.58 1.11
C ASP A 186 14.37 -25.11 -0.29
N LEU A 187 13.23 -25.62 -0.83
CA LEU A 187 12.76 -25.21 -2.15
C LEU A 187 12.51 -23.71 -2.23
N SER A 188 11.77 -23.14 -1.26
CA SER A 188 11.39 -21.73 -1.28
C SER A 188 12.59 -20.80 -1.16
N VAL A 189 13.55 -21.11 -0.27
CA VAL A 189 14.82 -20.35 -0.13
C VAL A 189 15.62 -20.42 -1.42
N MET A 190 15.77 -21.64 -2.00
CA MET A 190 16.60 -21.81 -3.20
C MET A 190 15.99 -21.10 -4.42
N ARG A 191 14.67 -21.06 -4.53
CA ARG A 191 13.97 -20.26 -5.55
C ARG A 191 14.27 -18.78 -5.42
N ALA A 192 14.19 -18.24 -4.21
CA ALA A 192 14.54 -16.85 -3.94
C ALA A 192 16.00 -16.54 -4.28
N VAL A 193 16.94 -17.45 -3.91
CA VAL A 193 18.37 -17.31 -4.22
C VAL A 193 18.62 -17.33 -5.73
N ASN A 194 18.03 -18.28 -6.45
CA ASN A 194 18.27 -18.42 -7.88
C ASN A 194 17.63 -17.27 -8.66
N PHE A 195 16.46 -16.81 -8.26
CA PHE A 195 15.84 -15.62 -8.85
C PHE A 195 16.67 -14.37 -8.60
N MET A 196 17.17 -14.15 -7.36
CA MET A 196 18.08 -13.06 -7.05
C MET A 196 19.34 -13.07 -7.94
N LYS A 197 19.96 -14.26 -8.09
CA LYS A 197 21.16 -14.42 -8.93
C LYS A 197 20.89 -14.08 -10.39
N GLU A 198 19.71 -14.45 -10.91
CA GLU A 198 19.33 -14.14 -12.27
C GLU A 198 19.16 -12.62 -12.45
N VAL A 199 18.43 -11.95 -11.54
CA VAL A 199 18.22 -10.50 -11.56
C VAL A 199 19.56 -9.73 -11.47
N ILE A 200 20.42 -10.07 -10.50
CA ILE A 200 21.72 -9.40 -10.34
C ILE A 200 22.66 -9.73 -11.52
N GLY A 201 22.62 -10.96 -12.01
CA GLY A 201 23.44 -11.39 -13.14
C GLY A 201 23.08 -10.71 -14.46
N SER A 202 21.84 -10.24 -14.60
CA SER A 202 21.33 -9.55 -15.78
C SER A 202 21.80 -8.08 -15.87
N ASN A 203 22.17 -7.47 -14.75
CA ASN A 203 22.58 -6.07 -14.73
C ASN A 203 23.78 -5.85 -13.79
N ALA A 204 24.93 -5.54 -14.38
CA ALA A 204 26.18 -5.33 -13.65
C ALA A 204 26.20 -4.06 -12.76
N GLU A 205 25.23 -3.17 -12.91
CA GLU A 205 25.10 -1.95 -12.10
C GLU A 205 24.39 -2.22 -10.76
N LEU A 206 23.74 -3.38 -10.62
CA LEU A 206 23.09 -3.78 -9.36
C LEU A 206 24.16 -4.27 -8.36
N ASP A 207 24.29 -3.55 -7.25
CA ASP A 207 25.20 -3.94 -6.17
C ASP A 207 24.55 -4.98 -5.26
N SER A 208 25.12 -6.18 -5.25
CA SER A 208 24.61 -7.34 -4.49
C SER A 208 24.44 -7.08 -2.99
N LYS A 209 25.16 -6.09 -2.41
CA LYS A 209 25.06 -5.78 -0.98
C LYS A 209 23.68 -5.30 -0.56
N TYR A 210 22.87 -4.77 -1.50
CA TYR A 210 21.49 -4.31 -1.22
C TYR A 210 20.46 -5.43 -1.37
N PHE A 211 20.86 -6.63 -1.76
CA PHE A 211 19.95 -7.75 -1.93
C PHE A 211 20.01 -8.72 -0.76
N SER A 212 18.87 -9.18 -0.33
CA SER A 212 18.74 -10.24 0.66
C SER A 212 17.65 -11.22 0.27
N VAL A 213 17.72 -12.45 0.80
CA VAL A 213 16.74 -13.49 0.51
C VAL A 213 16.12 -14.04 1.78
N LYS A 214 14.83 -14.42 1.67
CA LYS A 214 14.07 -15.13 2.69
C LYS A 214 13.33 -16.31 2.05
N GLY A 215 12.98 -17.31 2.84
CA GLY A 215 12.07 -18.36 2.45
C GLY A 215 11.15 -18.68 3.61
N TYR A 216 9.87 -18.84 3.32
CA TYR A 216 8.86 -19.16 4.32
C TYR A 216 8.26 -20.55 4.14
N GLY A 217 8.65 -21.28 3.07
CA GLY A 217 8.00 -22.55 2.77
C GLY A 217 6.50 -22.37 2.63
N GLU A 218 5.73 -23.23 3.27
CA GLU A 218 4.26 -23.24 3.29
C GLU A 218 3.65 -22.39 4.42
N PHE A 219 4.47 -21.77 5.29
CA PHE A 219 4.03 -21.19 6.56
C PHE A 219 3.57 -19.73 6.46
N SER A 220 3.52 -19.18 5.24
CA SER A 220 2.99 -17.82 5.00
C SER A 220 2.01 -17.81 3.81
N PRO A 221 0.87 -18.53 3.92
CA PRO A 221 -0.12 -18.62 2.85
C PRO A 221 -0.92 -17.31 2.75
N ILE A 222 -1.23 -16.89 1.51
CA ILE A 222 -2.13 -15.77 1.21
C ILE A 222 -3.51 -16.21 0.74
N ALA A 223 -3.69 -17.51 0.50
CA ALA A 223 -4.96 -18.12 0.11
C ALA A 223 -5.10 -19.50 0.74
N SER A 224 -6.32 -20.08 0.73
CA SER A 224 -6.52 -21.44 1.23
C SER A 224 -5.75 -22.46 0.40
N ASN A 225 -5.08 -23.38 1.08
CA ASN A 225 -4.41 -24.52 0.44
C ASN A 225 -5.36 -25.66 0.03
N ASP A 226 -6.67 -25.57 0.33
CA ASP A 226 -7.65 -26.61 0.02
C ASP A 226 -7.96 -26.68 -1.48
N THR A 227 -7.80 -25.57 -2.20
CA THR A 227 -8.05 -25.50 -3.65
C THR A 227 -6.74 -25.34 -4.43
N GLU A 228 -6.73 -25.82 -5.68
CA GLU A 228 -5.56 -25.67 -6.55
C GLU A 228 -5.30 -24.19 -6.86
N GLU A 229 -6.36 -23.39 -7.04
CA GLU A 229 -6.24 -21.95 -7.27
C GLU A 229 -5.59 -21.23 -6.08
N GLY A 230 -5.95 -21.65 -4.86
CA GLY A 230 -5.34 -21.11 -3.64
C GLY A 230 -3.89 -21.52 -3.49
N ARG A 231 -3.57 -22.81 -3.72
CA ARG A 231 -2.19 -23.30 -3.75
C ARG A 231 -1.34 -22.56 -4.80
N ALA A 232 -1.90 -22.35 -5.99
CA ALA A 232 -1.21 -21.60 -7.05
C ALA A 232 -0.90 -20.14 -6.66
N LYS A 233 -1.74 -19.52 -5.82
CA LYS A 233 -1.46 -18.18 -5.24
C LYS A 233 -0.36 -18.25 -4.17
N ASN A 234 -0.34 -19.32 -3.39
CA ASN A 234 0.66 -19.50 -2.34
C ASN A 234 2.06 -19.76 -2.91
N ARG A 235 2.16 -20.48 -4.04
CA ARG A 235 3.41 -20.67 -4.79
C ARG A 235 3.79 -19.38 -5.49
N ARG A 236 4.65 -18.56 -4.87
CA ARG A 236 5.05 -17.25 -5.36
C ARG A 236 6.45 -16.85 -4.92
N VAL A 237 7.02 -15.90 -5.63
CA VAL A 237 8.17 -15.12 -5.20
C VAL A 237 7.72 -13.69 -5.00
N GLU A 238 8.12 -13.09 -3.91
CA GLU A 238 7.89 -11.69 -3.59
C GLU A 238 9.21 -10.92 -3.67
N VAL A 239 9.18 -9.74 -4.30
CA VAL A 239 10.28 -8.78 -4.34
C VAL A 239 9.82 -7.53 -3.62
N LEU A 240 10.37 -7.28 -2.45
CA LEU A 240 10.07 -6.11 -1.64
C LEU A 240 11.19 -5.08 -1.82
N VAL A 241 10.85 -3.93 -2.40
CA VAL A 241 11.72 -2.76 -2.49
C VAL A 241 11.44 -1.88 -1.28
N GLN A 242 12.41 -1.82 -0.37
CA GLN A 242 12.23 -1.10 0.90
C GLN A 242 12.39 0.42 0.74
N PRO A 243 11.70 1.23 1.57
CA PRO A 243 11.95 2.66 1.64
C PRO A 243 13.37 2.93 2.15
N ARG A 244 13.95 4.06 1.74
CA ARG A 244 15.24 4.53 2.24
C ARG A 244 15.10 5.42 3.46
N ILE A 245 13.97 6.07 3.59
CA ILE A 245 13.68 7.05 4.63
C ILE A 245 12.52 6.51 5.47
N SER A 246 12.71 6.44 6.77
CA SER A 246 11.64 6.11 7.72
C SER A 246 10.69 7.30 7.92
N GLU A 247 9.51 7.05 8.50
CA GLU A 247 8.51 8.08 8.79
C GLU A 247 9.05 9.23 9.65
N ASP A 248 10.01 8.97 10.52
CA ASP A 248 10.71 9.97 11.34
C ASP A 248 11.84 10.69 10.58
N GLY A 249 11.97 10.44 9.28
CA GLY A 249 12.91 11.12 8.38
C GLY A 249 14.37 10.64 8.48
N LYS A 250 14.61 9.49 9.11
CA LYS A 250 15.95 8.89 9.19
C LYS A 250 16.25 8.03 7.97
N VAL A 251 17.51 8.01 7.56
CA VAL A 251 17.99 7.11 6.50
C VAL A 251 18.06 5.69 7.05
N ILE A 252 17.38 4.74 6.38
CA ILE A 252 17.33 3.32 6.74
C ILE A 252 18.40 2.54 5.91
N THR A 253 18.63 2.97 4.68
CA THR A 253 19.56 2.33 3.74
C THR A 253 20.74 3.25 3.51
N GLU A 254 21.94 2.81 3.87
CA GLU A 254 23.21 3.47 3.59
C GLU A 254 23.93 2.83 2.39
#